data_5c77bc7d16d8aa886729273d137a2c2a
#
_entry.id   5c77bc7d16d8aa886729273d137a2c2a
#
_cell.length_a   1.000
_cell.length_b   1.000
_cell.length_c   1.000
_cell.angle_alpha   90.00
_cell.angle_beta   90.00
_cell.angle_gamma   90.00
#
_symmetry.space_group_name_H-M   'P 1'
#
loop_
_entity.id
_entity.type
_entity.pdbx_description
1 polymer ?
#
loop_
_entity_poly.entity_id
_entity_poly.type
_entity_poly.pdbx_seq_one_letter_code
_entity_poly.pdbx_strand_id
1 'polypeptide(L)'
;FSKKMCVELGYDSYGDVEYVPHVLRYYIANPETTVTNESADSILKELKENNTAPPEAWKVIEKGASLIGSVKYSMKKRQADGRDNPEFLDCSSFTAWSFHKSGITSVPYASNTGTFISSNKFEDISGDKLQPGDIGLKSKTGGTGGANHVGIYCGTLKNGTVVWIHCTSSSSTSLTGNSEGAMFGAYTNFTYFRRLKKWNKG
;
A
#
# COMPACT_ATOMS: atom_id res chain seq x y z
N PHE A 1 -23.75 -25.04 -10.11
CA PHE A 1 -23.62 -24.02 -11.15
C PHE A 1 -24.09 -24.58 -12.46
N SER A 2 -25.02 -23.87 -13.13
CA SER A 2 -25.51 -24.32 -14.42
C SER A 2 -24.55 -23.80 -15.52
N LYS A 3 -24.45 -24.58 -16.60
CA LYS A 3 -23.76 -24.21 -17.84
C LYS A 3 -24.13 -22.80 -18.33
N LYS A 4 -25.36 -22.35 -18.03
CA LYS A 4 -25.89 -21.03 -18.31
C LYS A 4 -25.14 -19.90 -17.56
N MET A 5 -24.74 -20.14 -16.32
CA MET A 5 -24.07 -19.14 -15.48
C MET A 5 -22.60 -18.95 -15.88
N CYS A 6 -21.93 -19.98 -16.41
CA CYS A 6 -20.59 -19.84 -16.96
C CYS A 6 -20.58 -18.98 -18.23
N VAL A 7 -21.59 -19.12 -19.08
CA VAL A 7 -21.77 -18.33 -20.32
C VAL A 7 -22.10 -16.85 -19.98
N GLU A 8 -22.92 -16.59 -18.96
CA GLU A 8 -23.23 -15.23 -18.50
C GLU A 8 -22.00 -14.50 -17.92
N LEU A 9 -21.03 -15.24 -17.42
CA LEU A 9 -19.76 -14.71 -16.92
C LEU A 9 -18.66 -14.64 -17.99
N GLY A 10 -18.97 -14.98 -19.26
CA GLY A 10 -18.02 -14.88 -20.37
C GLY A 10 -16.97 -15.98 -20.43
N TYR A 11 -17.20 -17.09 -19.73
CA TYR A 11 -16.34 -18.28 -19.78
C TYR A 11 -16.88 -19.27 -20.80
N ASP A 12 -16.08 -19.58 -21.81
CA ASP A 12 -16.35 -20.68 -22.72
C ASP A 12 -16.42 -22.01 -21.93
N SER A 13 -17.37 -22.86 -22.28
CA SER A 13 -17.85 -24.01 -21.53
C SER A 13 -16.85 -25.15 -21.29
N TYR A 14 -15.56 -24.95 -21.48
CA TYR A 14 -14.52 -25.95 -21.41
C TYR A 14 -13.43 -25.67 -20.37
N GLY A 15 -13.71 -24.79 -19.43
CA GLY A 15 -12.88 -24.65 -18.24
C GLY A 15 -12.92 -25.94 -17.41
N ASP A 16 -11.77 -26.39 -16.99
CA ASP A 16 -11.55 -27.46 -16.05
C ASP A 16 -12.58 -27.39 -14.90
N VAL A 17 -13.26 -28.49 -14.63
CA VAL A 17 -14.27 -28.58 -13.55
C VAL A 17 -13.71 -28.24 -12.18
N GLU A 18 -12.40 -28.27 -11.99
CA GLU A 18 -11.67 -27.81 -10.79
C GLU A 18 -11.53 -26.28 -10.73
N TYR A 19 -11.54 -25.58 -11.87
CA TYR A 19 -11.34 -24.12 -11.93
C TYR A 19 -12.57 -23.38 -11.36
N VAL A 20 -13.74 -23.87 -11.63
CA VAL A 20 -15.01 -23.26 -11.15
C VAL A 20 -15.13 -23.27 -9.62
N PRO A 21 -14.86 -24.36 -8.89
CA PRO A 21 -14.82 -24.36 -7.44
C PRO A 21 -13.71 -23.44 -6.87
N HIS A 22 -12.58 -23.29 -7.58
CA HIS A 22 -11.49 -22.42 -7.14
C HIS A 22 -11.86 -20.95 -7.27
N VAL A 23 -12.40 -20.55 -8.41
CA VAL A 23 -12.93 -19.19 -8.65
C VAL A 23 -14.05 -18.89 -7.67
N LEU A 24 -14.96 -19.82 -7.40
CA LEU A 24 -16.03 -19.68 -6.42
C LEU A 24 -15.51 -19.54 -5.00
N ARG A 25 -14.53 -20.34 -4.57
CA ARG A 25 -13.88 -20.17 -3.26
C ARG A 25 -13.22 -18.80 -3.15
N TYR A 26 -12.62 -18.33 -4.23
CA TYR A 26 -12.05 -16.98 -4.28
C TYR A 26 -13.13 -15.90 -4.14
N TYR A 27 -14.27 -16.03 -4.86
CA TYR A 27 -15.39 -15.08 -4.76
C TYR A 27 -16.16 -15.20 -3.44
N ILE A 28 -16.28 -16.39 -2.84
CA ILE A 28 -16.94 -16.59 -1.54
C ILE A 28 -16.02 -16.18 -0.40
N ALA A 29 -14.71 -16.42 -0.52
CA ALA A 29 -13.70 -15.96 0.45
C ALA A 29 -13.41 -14.47 0.33
N ASN A 30 -13.70 -13.86 -0.84
CA ASN A 30 -13.63 -12.44 -1.11
C ASN A 30 -14.98 -11.98 -1.68
N PRO A 31 -16.05 -11.88 -0.84
CA PRO A 31 -17.32 -11.36 -1.31
C PRO A 31 -17.06 -9.95 -1.81
N GLU A 32 -17.19 -9.79 -3.14
CA GLU A 32 -17.06 -8.55 -3.89
C GLU A 32 -16.25 -7.48 -3.16
N THR A 33 -14.96 -7.35 -3.51
CA THR A 33 -14.33 -6.06 -3.46
C THR A 33 -15.06 -5.22 -4.53
N THR A 34 -16.31 -4.85 -4.25
CA THR A 34 -16.86 -3.64 -4.82
C THR A 34 -15.86 -2.59 -4.38
N VAL A 35 -15.03 -2.12 -5.30
CA VAL A 35 -14.23 -0.91 -5.14
C VAL A 35 -15.27 0.20 -5.01
N THR A 36 -15.87 0.30 -3.82
CA THR A 36 -16.56 1.51 -3.42
C THR A 36 -15.46 2.55 -3.39
N ASN A 37 -15.60 3.60 -4.16
CA ASN A 37 -14.76 4.80 -4.06
C ASN A 37 -15.01 5.43 -2.69
N GLU A 38 -14.54 4.76 -1.64
CA GLU A 38 -14.61 5.28 -0.30
C GLU A 38 -13.68 6.47 -0.21
N SER A 39 -14.10 7.49 0.53
CA SER A 39 -13.22 8.62 0.78
C SER A 39 -11.99 8.13 1.55
N ALA A 40 -10.84 8.73 1.33
CA ALA A 40 -9.62 8.42 2.06
C ALA A 40 -9.82 8.54 3.59
N ASP A 41 -10.66 9.47 4.02
CA ASP A 41 -10.99 9.69 5.43
C ASP A 41 -11.80 8.53 6.02
N SER A 42 -12.75 7.97 5.27
CA SER A 42 -13.54 6.80 5.70
C SER A 42 -12.64 5.57 5.91
N ILE A 43 -11.77 5.29 4.93
CA ILE A 43 -10.79 4.20 5.01
C ILE A 43 -9.85 4.39 6.21
N LEU A 44 -9.30 5.59 6.37
CA LEU A 44 -8.38 5.90 7.47
C LEU A 44 -9.05 5.74 8.84
N LYS A 45 -10.30 6.17 8.97
CA LYS A 45 -11.09 6.00 10.20
C LYS A 45 -11.27 4.52 10.52
N GLU A 46 -11.73 3.71 9.56
CA GLU A 46 -11.93 2.27 9.76
C GLU A 46 -10.63 1.55 10.12
N LEU A 47 -9.52 1.90 9.45
CA LEU A 47 -8.21 1.34 9.76
C LEU A 47 -7.79 1.61 11.21
N LYS A 48 -8.00 2.83 11.71
CA LYS A 48 -7.69 3.19 13.11
C LYS A 48 -8.58 2.47 14.12
N GLU A 49 -9.84 2.24 13.78
CA GLU A 49 -10.78 1.49 14.63
C GLU A 49 -10.43 0.00 14.70
N ASN A 50 -9.92 -0.57 13.60
CA ASN A 50 -9.70 -2.00 13.46
C ASN A 50 -8.26 -2.47 13.75
N ASN A 51 -7.30 -1.53 13.88
CA ASN A 51 -5.89 -1.88 14.06
C ASN A 51 -5.24 -1.06 15.17
N THR A 52 -4.28 -1.66 15.86
CA THR A 52 -3.49 -1.01 16.90
C THR A 52 -2.10 -0.69 16.41
N ALA A 53 -1.63 0.54 16.65
CA ALA A 53 -0.27 0.97 16.35
C ALA A 53 0.14 2.17 17.21
N PRO A 54 1.45 2.46 17.32
CA PRO A 54 1.92 3.68 17.99
C PRO A 54 1.34 4.94 17.32
N PRO A 55 1.05 6.00 18.10
CA PRO A 55 0.51 7.25 17.54
C PRO A 55 1.38 7.86 16.43
N GLU A 56 2.69 7.70 16.52
CA GLU A 56 3.64 8.18 15.51
C GLU A 56 3.47 7.43 14.18
N ALA A 57 3.14 6.14 14.21
CA ALA A 57 2.88 5.35 13.01
C ALA A 57 1.62 5.84 12.30
N TRP A 58 0.56 6.16 13.06
CA TRP A 58 -0.64 6.76 12.49
C TRP A 58 -0.37 8.14 11.88
N LYS A 59 0.47 8.97 12.51
CA LYS A 59 0.88 10.27 11.92
C LYS A 59 1.56 10.10 10.57
N VAL A 60 2.37 9.06 10.38
CA VAL A 60 2.99 8.76 9.08
C VAL A 60 1.92 8.45 8.03
N ILE A 61 0.97 7.59 8.37
CA ILE A 61 -0.14 7.21 7.47
C ILE A 61 -1.02 8.42 7.14
N GLU A 62 -1.38 9.24 8.13
CA GLU A 62 -2.15 10.47 7.97
C GLU A 62 -1.45 11.47 7.03
N LYS A 63 -0.13 11.64 7.19
CA LYS A 63 0.64 12.49 6.29
C LYS A 63 0.62 11.96 4.86
N GLY A 64 0.79 10.66 4.67
CA GLY A 64 0.62 10.06 3.35
C GLY A 64 -0.78 10.26 2.79
N ALA A 65 -1.82 10.04 3.60
CA ALA A 65 -3.22 10.19 3.21
C ALA A 65 -3.56 11.63 2.79
N SER A 66 -2.95 12.65 3.40
CA SER A 66 -3.15 14.05 3.03
C SER A 66 -2.72 14.40 1.60
N LEU A 67 -1.96 13.54 0.94
CA LEU A 67 -1.54 13.69 -0.46
C LEU A 67 -2.43 12.96 -1.46
N ILE A 68 -3.42 12.19 -1.01
CA ILE A 68 -4.36 11.48 -1.91
C ILE A 68 -5.16 12.52 -2.71
N GLY A 69 -5.17 12.34 -4.03
CA GLY A 69 -5.86 13.25 -4.95
C GLY A 69 -5.06 14.50 -5.35
N SER A 70 -3.98 14.85 -4.66
CA SER A 70 -3.16 16.03 -4.98
C SER A 70 -1.82 15.69 -5.63
N VAL A 71 -1.22 14.55 -5.30
CA VAL A 71 0.08 14.11 -5.83
C VAL A 71 -0.10 13.17 -7.01
N LYS A 72 0.66 13.41 -8.08
CA LYS A 72 0.81 12.52 -9.25
C LYS A 72 2.07 11.68 -9.15
N TYR A 73 2.07 10.53 -9.79
CA TYR A 73 3.25 9.68 -9.84
C TYR A 73 4.25 10.16 -10.92
N SER A 74 5.51 10.37 -10.54
CA SER A 74 6.58 10.55 -11.51
C SER A 74 7.95 10.25 -10.91
N MET A 75 8.70 9.35 -11.55
CA MET A 75 10.11 9.11 -11.22
C MET A 75 11.01 10.21 -11.72
N LYS A 76 10.70 10.80 -12.89
CA LYS A 76 11.52 11.85 -13.53
C LYS A 76 11.34 13.23 -12.89
N LYS A 77 10.11 13.55 -12.47
CA LYS A 77 9.74 14.87 -11.90
C LYS A 77 9.67 14.83 -10.37
N ARG A 78 10.07 13.72 -9.72
CA ARG A 78 9.95 13.56 -8.27
C ARG A 78 10.53 14.74 -7.51
N GLN A 79 9.76 15.28 -6.59
CA GLN A 79 10.10 16.43 -5.76
C GLN A 79 10.51 15.95 -4.36
N ALA A 80 11.72 15.42 -4.23
CA ALA A 80 12.25 14.82 -3.00
C ALA A 80 13.03 15.83 -2.15
N ASP A 81 12.53 17.08 -2.06
CA ASP A 81 13.15 18.22 -1.38
C ASP A 81 12.41 18.65 -0.10
N GLY A 82 11.33 17.93 0.24
CA GLY A 82 10.59 18.17 1.46
C GLY A 82 9.61 19.35 1.43
N ARG A 83 9.28 19.87 0.24
CA ARG A 83 8.21 20.89 0.11
C ARG A 83 6.89 20.42 0.70
N ASP A 84 6.04 21.34 1.16
CA ASP A 84 4.79 20.99 1.84
C ASP A 84 3.74 20.43 0.86
N ASN A 85 3.71 20.94 -0.36
CA ASN A 85 2.75 20.55 -1.39
C ASN A 85 3.50 20.03 -2.63
N PRO A 86 4.00 18.78 -2.61
CA PRO A 86 4.61 18.19 -3.79
C PRO A 86 3.55 17.90 -4.85
N GLU A 87 3.86 18.20 -6.10
CA GLU A 87 3.03 17.86 -7.24
C GLU A 87 3.34 16.45 -7.78
N PHE A 88 4.62 16.06 -7.72
CA PHE A 88 5.10 14.77 -8.23
C PHE A 88 5.98 14.05 -7.22
N LEU A 89 5.60 12.83 -6.90
CA LEU A 89 6.41 11.89 -6.11
C LEU A 89 6.47 10.52 -6.82
N ASP A 90 7.48 9.74 -6.52
CA ASP A 90 7.50 8.29 -6.76
C ASP A 90 7.19 7.53 -5.47
N CYS A 91 7.17 6.19 -5.51
CA CYS A 91 6.84 5.38 -4.34
C CYS A 91 7.78 5.65 -3.16
N SER A 92 9.07 5.81 -3.41
CA SER A 92 10.07 5.99 -2.36
C SER A 92 10.11 7.40 -1.80
N SER A 93 10.00 8.41 -2.64
CA SER A 93 9.92 9.80 -2.18
C SER A 93 8.62 10.11 -1.45
N PHE A 94 7.51 9.49 -1.84
CA PHE A 94 6.23 9.53 -1.10
C PHE A 94 6.40 8.94 0.31
N THR A 95 6.95 7.73 0.40
CA THR A 95 7.19 7.07 1.69
C THR A 95 8.11 7.92 2.56
N ALA A 96 9.23 8.42 2.02
CA ALA A 96 10.16 9.29 2.74
C ALA A 96 9.50 10.60 3.21
N TRP A 97 8.71 11.23 2.35
CA TRP A 97 7.98 12.45 2.66
C TRP A 97 7.01 12.23 3.83
N SER A 98 6.25 11.14 3.80
CA SER A 98 5.27 10.78 4.85
C SER A 98 5.96 10.63 6.21
N PHE A 99 7.08 9.90 6.26
CA PHE A 99 7.86 9.75 7.49
C PHE A 99 8.42 11.10 7.97
N HIS A 100 9.07 11.85 7.11
CA HIS A 100 9.73 13.10 7.49
C HIS A 100 8.72 14.16 7.97
N LYS A 101 7.60 14.32 7.24
CA LYS A 101 6.52 15.27 7.61
C LYS A 101 5.74 14.87 8.87
N SER A 102 5.83 13.62 9.29
CA SER A 102 5.30 13.19 10.58
C SER A 102 6.25 13.46 11.76
N GLY A 103 7.44 14.03 11.50
CA GLY A 103 8.48 14.32 12.50
C GLY A 103 9.56 13.25 12.61
N ILE A 104 9.57 12.24 11.75
CA ILE A 104 10.62 11.19 11.70
C ILE A 104 11.73 11.62 10.74
N THR A 105 12.51 12.61 11.15
CA THR A 105 13.55 13.24 10.32
C THR A 105 14.76 12.34 10.01
N SER A 106 14.86 11.18 10.68
CA SER A 106 15.90 10.20 10.40
C SER A 106 15.71 9.45 9.06
N VAL A 107 14.58 9.66 8.37
CA VAL A 107 14.32 9.21 7.01
C VAL A 107 14.48 10.39 6.06
N PRO A 108 15.57 10.49 5.28
CA PRO A 108 15.81 11.62 4.38
C PRO A 108 14.78 11.69 3.24
N TYR A 109 14.37 12.88 2.83
CA TYR A 109 13.44 13.07 1.70
C TYR A 109 13.92 12.44 0.39
N ALA A 110 15.23 12.44 0.15
CA ALA A 110 15.85 11.87 -1.05
C ALA A 110 15.95 10.33 -1.03
N SER A 111 15.39 9.67 -0.01
CA SER A 111 15.41 8.20 0.08
C SER A 111 14.83 7.54 -1.16
N ASN A 112 15.44 6.43 -1.54
CA ASN A 112 14.96 5.52 -2.58
C ASN A 112 14.75 4.10 -1.98
N THR A 113 14.27 3.16 -2.78
CA THR A 113 14.04 1.78 -2.30
C THR A 113 15.31 1.14 -1.75
N GLY A 114 16.48 1.38 -2.36
CA GLY A 114 17.78 0.91 -1.84
C GLY A 114 18.11 1.50 -0.47
N THR A 115 17.83 2.80 -0.26
CA THR A 115 17.99 3.45 1.05
C THR A 115 17.12 2.76 2.11
N PHE A 116 15.86 2.46 1.80
CA PHE A 116 14.99 1.76 2.74
C PHE A 116 15.46 0.34 3.04
N ILE A 117 16.05 -0.36 2.06
CA ILE A 117 16.59 -1.71 2.24
C ILE A 117 17.83 -1.69 3.15
N SER A 118 18.77 -0.76 2.93
CA SER A 118 20.05 -0.73 3.62
C SER A 118 20.06 0.05 4.94
N SER A 119 19.03 0.86 5.20
CA SER A 119 18.98 1.75 6.38
C SER A 119 19.02 0.96 7.69
N ASN A 120 19.96 1.30 8.56
CA ASN A 120 20.05 0.76 9.91
C ASN A 120 18.99 1.32 10.88
N LYS A 121 18.17 2.27 10.43
CA LYS A 121 17.04 2.81 11.20
C LYS A 121 15.85 1.86 11.22
N PHE A 122 15.80 0.94 10.25
CA PHE A 122 14.77 -0.09 10.16
C PHE A 122 15.36 -1.46 10.50
N GLU A 123 14.54 -2.35 10.98
CA GLU A 123 14.83 -3.77 11.17
C GLU A 123 13.90 -4.63 10.32
N ASP A 124 14.38 -5.81 9.95
CA ASP A 124 13.58 -6.77 9.19
C ASP A 124 12.52 -7.40 10.10
N ILE A 125 11.32 -7.54 9.58
CA ILE A 125 10.21 -8.23 10.24
C ILE A 125 9.59 -9.25 9.30
N SER A 126 8.91 -10.25 9.87
CA SER A 126 8.10 -11.20 9.10
C SER A 126 6.71 -10.64 8.83
N GLY A 127 6.07 -11.11 7.75
CA GLY A 127 4.77 -10.61 7.30
C GLY A 127 3.63 -10.86 8.29
N ASP A 128 3.74 -11.90 9.12
CA ASP A 128 2.78 -12.20 10.20
C ASP A 128 2.86 -11.23 11.40
N LYS A 129 3.91 -10.40 11.45
CA LYS A 129 4.14 -9.40 12.51
C LYS A 129 3.92 -7.96 12.04
N LEU A 130 3.31 -7.76 10.87
CA LEU A 130 3.03 -6.42 10.35
C LEU A 130 2.13 -5.63 11.30
N GLN A 131 2.47 -4.37 11.49
CA GLN A 131 1.64 -3.38 12.18
C GLN A 131 1.62 -2.07 11.37
N PRO A 132 0.56 -1.25 11.50
CA PRO A 132 0.48 0.01 10.78
C PRO A 132 1.73 0.88 10.97
N GLY A 133 2.22 1.43 9.85
CA GLY A 133 3.47 2.20 9.79
C GLY A 133 4.69 1.42 9.33
N ASP A 134 4.66 0.09 9.32
CA ASP A 134 5.72 -0.72 8.71
C ASP A 134 5.81 -0.46 7.22
N ILE A 135 6.98 -0.65 6.63
CA ILE A 135 7.15 -0.53 5.18
C ILE A 135 7.23 -1.91 4.54
N GLY A 136 6.58 -2.02 3.38
CA GLY A 136 6.70 -3.17 2.50
C GLY A 136 7.48 -2.80 1.25
N LEU A 137 8.40 -3.68 0.85
CA LEU A 137 9.17 -3.59 -0.39
C LEU A 137 8.85 -4.80 -1.27
N LYS A 138 8.82 -4.59 -2.58
CA LYS A 138 8.58 -5.69 -3.53
C LYS A 138 9.73 -6.71 -3.53
N SER A 139 10.96 -6.26 -3.25
CA SER A 139 12.14 -7.13 -3.26
C SER A 139 13.20 -6.63 -2.27
N LYS A 140 13.90 -7.57 -1.61
CA LYS A 140 15.05 -7.29 -0.74
C LYS A 140 16.31 -6.92 -1.55
N THR A 141 16.46 -7.47 -2.74
CA THR A 141 17.65 -7.26 -3.57
C THR A 141 17.75 -5.89 -4.23
N GLY A 142 16.67 -5.10 -4.12
CA GLY A 142 16.64 -3.69 -4.48
C GLY A 142 17.03 -3.41 -5.92
N GLY A 143 16.05 -3.28 -6.80
CA GLY A 143 16.24 -2.61 -8.09
C GLY A 143 15.90 -1.13 -7.97
N THR A 144 16.37 -0.32 -8.89
CA THR A 144 15.87 1.03 -9.12
C THR A 144 14.75 0.98 -10.17
N GLY A 145 13.84 1.94 -10.13
CA GLY A 145 12.76 2.02 -11.08
C GLY A 145 11.68 0.95 -10.88
N GLY A 146 11.12 0.45 -11.98
CA GLY A 146 10.03 -0.55 -11.95
C GLY A 146 10.38 -1.92 -11.36
N ALA A 147 11.66 -2.16 -11.07
CA ALA A 147 12.12 -3.41 -10.45
C ALA A 147 11.74 -3.51 -8.96
N ASN A 148 11.53 -2.39 -8.27
CA ASN A 148 11.12 -2.38 -6.88
C ASN A 148 10.01 -1.37 -6.62
N HIS A 149 9.28 -1.56 -5.53
CA HIS A 149 8.22 -0.69 -5.06
C HIS A 149 8.23 -0.65 -3.54
N VAL A 150 7.76 0.43 -2.96
CA VAL A 150 7.63 0.60 -1.51
C VAL A 150 6.29 1.23 -1.16
N GLY A 151 5.70 0.78 -0.07
CA GLY A 151 4.51 1.36 0.54
C GLY A 151 4.55 1.25 2.04
N ILE A 152 3.61 1.90 2.71
CA ILE A 152 3.43 1.88 4.15
C ILE A 152 2.22 1.01 4.47
N TYR A 153 2.39 0.03 5.32
CA TYR A 153 1.30 -0.82 5.79
C TYR A 153 0.35 -0.01 6.68
N CYS A 154 -0.94 -0.11 6.40
CA CYS A 154 -1.97 0.65 7.13
C CYS A 154 -2.83 -0.24 8.04
N GLY A 155 -2.75 -1.56 7.88
CA GLY A 155 -3.59 -2.49 8.61
C GLY A 155 -4.56 -3.24 7.71
N THR A 156 -5.62 -3.75 8.32
CA THR A 156 -6.67 -4.54 7.67
C THR A 156 -8.02 -3.91 7.95
N LEU A 157 -8.87 -3.79 6.93
CA LEU A 157 -10.27 -3.38 7.09
C LEU A 157 -11.10 -4.49 7.72
N LYS A 158 -12.30 -4.17 8.20
CA LYS A 158 -13.23 -5.13 8.84
C LYS A 158 -13.60 -6.30 7.91
N ASN A 159 -13.59 -6.06 6.60
CA ASN A 159 -13.85 -7.09 5.59
C ASN A 159 -12.63 -7.99 5.28
N GLY A 160 -11.49 -7.82 5.98
CA GLY A 160 -10.26 -8.58 5.79
C GLY A 160 -9.31 -8.03 4.73
N THR A 161 -9.64 -6.93 4.05
CA THR A 161 -8.77 -6.33 3.05
C THR A 161 -7.52 -5.74 3.69
N VAL A 162 -6.36 -6.20 3.28
CA VAL A 162 -5.06 -5.63 3.68
C VAL A 162 -4.81 -4.34 2.92
N VAL A 163 -4.54 -3.25 3.64
CA VAL A 163 -4.39 -1.92 3.08
C VAL A 163 -2.97 -1.39 3.22
N TRP A 164 -2.47 -0.86 2.12
CA TRP A 164 -1.22 -0.12 2.03
C TRP A 164 -1.49 1.30 1.56
N ILE A 165 -0.69 2.26 2.00
CA ILE A 165 -0.65 3.57 1.36
C ILE A 165 0.65 3.69 0.58
N HIS A 166 0.55 4.05 -0.69
CA HIS A 166 1.69 4.14 -1.59
C HIS A 166 1.43 5.16 -2.70
N CYS A 167 2.47 5.52 -3.45
CA CYS A 167 2.37 6.35 -4.64
C CYS A 167 2.76 5.50 -5.86
N THR A 168 1.87 5.42 -6.85
CA THR A 168 2.01 4.50 -7.99
C THR A 168 1.45 5.12 -9.28
N SER A 169 1.88 4.59 -10.42
CA SER A 169 1.35 4.94 -11.75
C SER A 169 0.15 4.07 -12.18
N SER A 170 -0.34 3.19 -11.30
CA SER A 170 -1.40 2.23 -11.62
C SER A 170 -2.54 2.32 -10.61
N SER A 171 -3.77 2.25 -11.09
CA SER A 171 -5.00 2.22 -10.28
C SER A 171 -5.47 0.82 -9.92
N SER A 172 -4.80 -0.24 -10.40
CA SER A 172 -5.32 -1.62 -10.30
C SER A 172 -5.61 -2.11 -8.89
N THR A 173 -5.04 -1.48 -7.87
CA THR A 173 -5.26 -1.81 -6.46
C THR A 173 -5.88 -0.67 -5.66
N SER A 174 -6.28 0.43 -6.32
CA SER A 174 -6.79 1.63 -5.64
C SER A 174 -8.11 1.34 -4.92
N LEU A 175 -8.17 1.70 -3.65
CA LEU A 175 -9.40 1.71 -2.84
C LEU A 175 -10.05 3.11 -2.80
N THR A 176 -9.34 4.14 -3.26
CA THR A 176 -9.76 5.54 -3.26
C THR A 176 -10.17 6.06 -4.65
N GLY A 177 -10.18 5.18 -5.66
CA GLY A 177 -10.60 5.53 -7.03
C GLY A 177 -9.59 6.36 -7.83
N ASN A 178 -8.40 6.64 -7.28
CA ASN A 178 -7.36 7.39 -7.99
C ASN A 178 -6.76 6.54 -9.12
N SER A 179 -6.56 7.15 -10.29
CA SER A 179 -5.92 6.50 -11.44
C SER A 179 -4.40 6.36 -11.29
N GLU A 180 -3.77 7.28 -10.55
CA GLU A 180 -2.34 7.32 -10.23
C GLU A 180 -2.08 8.17 -8.99
N GLY A 181 -0.85 8.20 -8.51
CA GLY A 181 -0.42 9.05 -7.41
C GLY A 181 -0.52 8.37 -6.06
N ALA A 182 -0.71 9.17 -5.00
CA ALA A 182 -0.91 8.67 -3.65
C ALA A 182 -2.30 8.06 -3.51
N MET A 183 -2.36 6.86 -2.93
CA MET A 183 -3.64 6.15 -2.74
C MET A 183 -3.56 5.12 -1.61
N PHE A 184 -4.69 4.83 -0.98
CA PHE A 184 -4.87 3.56 -0.29
C PHE A 184 -5.11 2.46 -1.34
N GLY A 185 -4.42 1.34 -1.19
CA GLY A 185 -4.50 0.24 -2.14
C GLY A 185 -4.39 -1.14 -1.48
N ALA A 186 -5.09 -2.12 -2.07
CA ALA A 186 -5.00 -3.54 -1.71
C ALA A 186 -3.83 -4.22 -2.45
N TYR A 187 -2.61 -3.71 -2.26
CA TYR A 187 -1.43 -4.20 -2.97
C TYR A 187 -0.87 -5.47 -2.32
N THR A 188 -0.67 -6.54 -3.10
CA THR A 188 -0.31 -7.86 -2.60
C THR A 188 1.15 -8.29 -2.88
N ASN A 189 1.90 -7.49 -3.66
CA ASN A 189 3.23 -7.88 -4.14
C ASN A 189 4.39 -7.42 -3.24
N PHE A 190 4.13 -6.97 -2.02
CA PHE A 190 5.21 -6.75 -1.06
C PHE A 190 5.63 -8.07 -0.42
N THR A 191 6.94 -8.35 -0.45
CA THR A 191 7.52 -9.61 0.04
C THR A 191 8.63 -9.41 1.08
N TYR A 192 9.09 -8.17 1.26
CA TYR A 192 10.12 -7.83 2.23
C TYR A 192 9.64 -6.67 3.10
N PHE A 193 9.63 -6.88 4.41
CA PHE A 193 9.01 -5.96 5.34
C PHE A 193 10.03 -5.44 6.35
N ARG A 194 9.89 -4.16 6.70
CA ARG A 194 10.78 -3.53 7.66
C ARG A 194 10.02 -2.59 8.59
N ARG A 195 10.41 -2.59 9.85
CA ARG A 195 9.88 -1.72 10.91
C ARG A 195 10.88 -0.68 11.31
N LEU A 196 10.43 0.55 11.58
CA LEU A 196 11.26 1.58 12.16
C LEU A 196 11.61 1.19 13.61
N LYS A 197 12.89 1.02 13.95
CA LYS A 197 13.35 0.58 15.28
C LYS A 197 12.85 1.46 16.43
N LYS A 198 12.59 2.74 16.16
CA LYS A 198 12.04 3.67 17.15
C LYS A 198 10.69 3.19 17.72
N TRP A 199 9.90 2.45 16.97
CA TRP A 199 8.57 1.99 17.39
C TRP A 199 8.60 0.76 18.31
N ASN A 200 9.74 0.08 18.41
CA ASN A 200 9.93 -1.06 19.32
C ASN A 200 10.48 -0.65 20.70
N LYS A 201 10.59 0.65 20.98
CA LYS A 201 11.10 1.20 22.25
C LYS A 201 9.94 1.67 23.16
N GLY A 202 8.82 0.94 23.15
CA GLY A 202 7.72 1.11 24.10
C GLY A 202 7.77 0.05 25.19
#